data_acb09fb0abbf25a30d5aea5db4e5923e
#
_entry.id   acb09fb0abbf25a30d5aea5db4e5923e
#
_cell.length_a   1.000
_cell.length_b   1.000
_cell.length_c   1.000
_cell.angle_alpha   90.00
_cell.angle_beta   90.00
_cell.angle_gamma   90.00
#
_symmetry.space_group_name_H-M   'P 1'
#
loop_
_entity.id
_entity.type
_entity.pdbx_description
1 polymer ?
#
loop_
_entity_poly.entity_id
_entity_poly.type
_entity_poly.pdbx_seq_one_letter_code
_entity_poly.pdbx_strand_id
1 'polypeptide(L)'
;MNKIISFVMIGTNDLEKSSKFYDAVFVHLGLKKVNTSERMIAYSYSNDPEAVKFYITKPYNEKPASVGNGTMVALLADTKEAVDKFHATALENGAVDEGFPGIRSDGNYYGYVRDLDGNKITAKCISN
;
A
#
# COMPACT_ATOMS: atom_id res chain seq x y z
N MET A 1 -3.58 -17.49 17.48
CA MET A 1 -3.59 -16.68 16.27
C MET A 1 -2.19 -16.18 15.96
N ASN A 2 -1.69 -16.52 14.77
CA ASN A 2 -0.29 -16.26 14.42
C ASN A 2 -0.13 -14.98 13.62
N LYS A 3 -0.12 -13.85 14.34
CA LYS A 3 0.13 -12.56 13.71
C LYS A 3 1.56 -12.17 14.01
N ILE A 4 2.46 -12.49 13.09
CA ILE A 4 3.88 -12.20 13.31
C ILE A 4 4.30 -10.85 12.76
N ILE A 5 3.57 -10.32 11.77
CA ILE A 5 3.88 -8.99 11.22
C ILE A 5 3.00 -7.97 11.91
N SER A 6 3.63 -7.04 12.64
CA SER A 6 2.90 -5.96 13.29
C SER A 6 2.46 -4.92 12.27
N PHE A 7 3.40 -4.37 11.53
CA PHE A 7 3.13 -3.37 10.49
C PHE A 7 4.24 -3.40 9.45
N VAL A 8 3.99 -2.73 8.33
CA VAL A 8 5.02 -2.47 7.34
C VAL A 8 5.20 -0.96 7.20
N MET A 9 6.36 -0.53 6.75
CA MET A 9 6.69 0.87 6.61
C MET A 9 7.41 1.07 5.28
N ILE A 10 7.00 2.08 4.53
CA ILE A 10 7.65 2.43 3.27
C ILE A 10 8.13 3.88 3.34
N GLY A 11 9.16 4.19 2.56
CA GLY A 11 9.71 5.54 2.50
C GLY A 11 9.10 6.38 1.39
N THR A 12 9.09 7.68 1.59
CA THR A 12 8.64 8.64 0.58
C THR A 12 9.54 9.87 0.57
N ASN A 13 9.65 10.49 -0.59
CA ASN A 13 10.35 11.76 -0.75
C ASN A 13 9.39 12.95 -0.71
N ASP A 14 8.08 12.70 -0.69
CA ASP A 14 7.06 13.73 -0.61
C ASP A 14 5.88 13.18 0.18
N LEU A 15 5.87 13.46 1.46
CA LEU A 15 4.88 12.90 2.38
C LEU A 15 3.46 13.34 2.02
N GLU A 16 3.27 14.58 1.60
CA GLU A 16 1.95 15.10 1.25
C GLU A 16 1.38 14.41 0.01
N LYS A 17 2.19 14.30 -1.05
CA LYS A 17 1.75 13.61 -2.28
C LYS A 17 1.49 12.13 -2.03
N SER A 18 2.37 11.49 -1.26
CA SER A 18 2.22 10.08 -0.92
C SER A 18 0.94 9.85 -0.10
N SER A 19 0.64 10.76 0.83
CA SER A 19 -0.58 10.72 1.62
C SER A 19 -1.83 10.77 0.73
N LYS A 20 -1.89 11.68 -0.21
CA LYS A 20 -3.02 11.79 -1.13
C LYS A 20 -3.18 10.53 -1.95
N PHE A 21 -2.08 9.98 -2.43
CA PHE A 21 -2.08 8.74 -3.20
C PHE A 21 -2.68 7.59 -2.38
N TYR A 22 -2.15 7.37 -1.16
CA TYR A 22 -2.60 6.25 -0.34
C TYR A 22 -4.00 6.45 0.23
N ASP A 23 -4.41 7.68 0.51
CA ASP A 23 -5.80 7.95 0.88
C ASP A 23 -6.75 7.48 -0.22
N ALA A 24 -6.39 7.72 -1.48
CA ALA A 24 -7.23 7.35 -2.62
C ALA A 24 -7.29 5.83 -2.83
N VAL A 25 -6.14 5.15 -2.78
CA VAL A 25 -6.12 3.71 -3.09
C VAL A 25 -6.55 2.83 -1.92
N PHE A 26 -6.29 3.25 -0.69
CA PHE A 26 -6.58 2.43 0.49
C PHE A 26 -8.05 2.35 0.83
N VAL A 27 -8.88 3.27 0.32
CA VAL A 27 -10.33 3.17 0.52
C VAL A 27 -10.86 1.85 -0.07
N HIS A 28 -10.25 1.36 -1.14
CA HIS A 28 -10.66 0.10 -1.77
C HIS A 28 -10.20 -1.14 -1.00
N LEU A 29 -9.27 -0.97 -0.06
CA LEU A 29 -8.73 -2.05 0.76
C LEU A 29 -9.18 -1.97 2.21
N GLY A 30 -10.04 -1.00 2.54
CA GLY A 30 -10.54 -0.85 3.90
C GLY A 30 -9.57 -0.23 4.89
N LEU A 31 -8.47 0.34 4.41
CA LEU A 31 -7.50 1.03 5.27
C LEU A 31 -7.82 2.52 5.31
N LYS A 32 -7.67 3.12 6.48
CA LYS A 32 -7.91 4.56 6.65
C LYS A 32 -6.81 5.17 7.50
N LYS A 33 -6.57 6.46 7.24
CA LYS A 33 -5.58 7.25 7.97
C LYS A 33 -6.04 7.41 9.42
N VAL A 34 -5.17 7.06 10.37
CA VAL A 34 -5.48 7.16 11.81
C VAL A 34 -4.53 8.08 12.55
N ASN A 35 -3.40 8.43 11.97
CA ASN A 35 -2.46 9.35 12.58
C ASN A 35 -1.59 10.03 11.55
N THR A 36 -1.21 11.27 11.82
CA THR A 36 -0.37 12.07 10.93
C THR A 36 0.60 12.90 11.78
N SER A 37 1.86 12.89 11.39
CA SER A 37 2.86 13.77 11.96
C SER A 37 3.68 14.39 10.83
N GLU A 38 4.67 15.21 11.17
CA GLU A 38 5.55 15.79 10.15
C GLU A 38 6.42 14.75 9.45
N ARG A 39 6.62 13.59 10.07
CA ARG A 39 7.51 12.56 9.56
C ARG A 39 6.79 11.40 8.92
N MET A 40 5.60 11.03 9.41
CA MET A 40 4.96 9.81 8.96
C MET A 40 3.45 9.86 9.07
N ILE A 41 2.83 8.97 8.33
CA ILE A 41 1.38 8.80 8.28
C ILE A 41 1.08 7.34 8.52
N ALA A 42 0.08 7.08 9.37
CA ALA A 42 -0.30 5.73 9.77
C ALA A 42 -1.68 5.37 9.27
N TYR A 43 -1.82 4.16 8.77
CA TYR A 43 -3.09 3.60 8.26
C TYR A 43 -3.44 2.33 9.02
N SER A 44 -4.73 2.15 9.26
CA SER A 44 -5.25 0.99 10.00
C SER A 44 -6.61 0.57 9.44
N TYR A 45 -7.02 -0.65 9.77
CA TYR A 45 -8.37 -1.13 9.46
C TYR A 45 -9.41 -0.64 10.47
N SER A 46 -8.97 -0.03 11.58
CA SER A 46 -9.84 0.51 12.60
C SER A 46 -9.34 1.87 13.03
N ASN A 47 -10.08 2.55 13.93
CA ASN A 47 -9.65 3.83 14.46
C ASN A 47 -8.60 3.70 15.59
N ASP A 48 -8.26 2.46 15.95
CA ASP A 48 -7.31 2.19 17.02
C ASP A 48 -5.87 2.43 16.55
N PRO A 49 -5.15 3.41 17.11
CA PRO A 49 -3.76 3.66 16.72
C PRO A 49 -2.81 2.51 17.09
N GLU A 50 -3.23 1.61 17.97
CA GLU A 50 -2.44 0.41 18.30
C GLU A 50 -2.57 -0.68 17.23
N ALA A 51 -3.55 -0.55 16.33
CA ALA A 51 -3.79 -1.53 15.27
C ALA A 51 -3.27 -1.08 13.91
N VAL A 52 -2.29 -0.19 13.89
CA VAL A 52 -1.68 0.31 12.65
C VAL A 52 -1.04 -0.84 11.89
N LYS A 53 -1.28 -0.87 10.58
CA LYS A 53 -0.73 -1.90 9.69
C LYS A 53 0.24 -1.35 8.66
N PHE A 54 0.16 -0.07 8.36
CA PHE A 54 0.93 0.51 7.26
C PHE A 54 1.36 1.93 7.60
N TYR A 55 2.66 2.19 7.47
CA TYR A 55 3.21 3.53 7.64
C TYR A 55 3.84 4.02 6.36
N ILE A 56 3.69 5.30 6.10
CA ILE A 56 4.47 6.02 5.08
C ILE A 56 5.33 7.00 5.85
N THR A 57 6.63 7.03 5.59
CA THR A 57 7.54 7.85 6.38
C THR A 57 8.60 8.53 5.54
N LYS A 58 9.03 9.70 6.02
CA LYS A 58 10.32 10.24 5.59
C LYS A 58 11.39 9.33 6.20
N PRO A 59 12.46 8.99 5.47
CA PRO A 59 13.49 8.11 6.02
C PRO A 59 14.09 8.68 7.31
N TYR A 60 14.35 7.80 8.26
CA TYR A 60 14.86 8.19 9.57
C TYR A 60 16.20 8.95 9.48
N ASN A 61 17.05 8.59 8.52
CA ASN A 61 18.36 9.21 8.35
C ASN A 61 18.31 10.51 7.57
N GLU A 62 17.10 10.99 7.21
CA GLU A 62 16.86 12.23 6.48
C GLU A 62 17.46 12.30 5.07
N LYS A 63 17.93 11.16 4.56
CA LYS A 63 18.38 11.05 3.17
C LYS A 63 17.18 10.72 2.28
N PRO A 64 17.31 10.90 0.95
CA PRO A 64 16.22 10.56 0.05
C PRO A 64 15.79 9.11 0.21
N ALA A 65 14.49 8.87 0.13
CA ALA A 65 13.94 7.53 0.14
C ALA A 65 14.37 6.78 -1.12
N SER A 66 14.64 5.50 -0.95
CA SER A 66 14.95 4.61 -2.06
C SER A 66 14.20 3.30 -1.84
N VAL A 67 14.04 2.54 -2.91
CA VAL A 67 13.30 1.28 -2.83
C VAL A 67 14.27 0.10 -2.85
N GLY A 68 13.87 -0.99 -2.22
CA GLY A 68 14.64 -2.23 -2.27
C GLY A 68 14.34 -2.99 -3.56
N ASN A 69 15.38 -3.43 -4.23
CA ASN A 69 15.20 -4.29 -5.40
C ASN A 69 14.77 -5.67 -4.92
N GLY A 70 13.57 -6.08 -5.30
CA GLY A 70 12.96 -7.32 -4.81
C GLY A 70 11.96 -7.13 -3.68
N THR A 71 11.85 -5.92 -3.13
CA THR A 71 10.89 -5.64 -2.06
C THR A 71 9.51 -5.37 -2.64
N MET A 72 8.49 -5.95 -2.02
CA MET A 72 7.10 -5.73 -2.38
C MET A 72 6.24 -5.88 -1.13
N VAL A 73 5.21 -5.06 -1.02
CA VAL A 73 4.20 -5.21 0.04
C VAL A 73 2.91 -5.67 -0.63
N ALA A 74 2.36 -6.79 -0.15
CA ALA A 74 1.12 -7.34 -0.64
C ALA A 74 0.03 -7.14 0.42
N LEU A 75 -1.06 -6.49 0.03
CA LEU A 75 -2.18 -6.17 0.91
C LEU A 75 -3.40 -6.98 0.49
N LEU A 76 -4.13 -7.51 1.45
CA LEU A 76 -5.33 -8.29 1.17
C LEU A 76 -6.47 -7.38 0.75
N ALA A 77 -7.14 -7.79 -0.33
CA ALA A 77 -8.40 -7.20 -0.77
C ALA A 77 -9.50 -8.23 -0.57
N ASP A 78 -10.69 -7.77 -0.20
CA ASP A 78 -11.81 -8.68 0.05
C ASP A 78 -12.36 -9.32 -1.21
N THR A 79 -12.26 -8.62 -2.34
CA THR A 79 -12.85 -9.08 -3.61
C THR A 79 -11.90 -8.79 -4.77
N LYS A 80 -12.13 -9.47 -5.89
CA LYS A 80 -11.41 -9.18 -7.14
C LYS A 80 -11.70 -7.76 -7.61
N GLU A 81 -12.94 -7.30 -7.42
CA GLU A 81 -13.32 -5.92 -7.77
C GLU A 81 -12.51 -4.89 -6.98
N ALA A 82 -12.21 -5.17 -5.71
CA ALA A 82 -11.39 -4.28 -4.90
C ALA A 82 -9.96 -4.20 -5.46
N VAL A 83 -9.41 -5.31 -5.95
CA VAL A 83 -8.11 -5.32 -6.62
C VAL A 83 -8.15 -4.47 -7.88
N ASP A 84 -9.20 -4.64 -8.70
CA ASP A 84 -9.37 -3.87 -9.92
C ASP A 84 -9.42 -2.36 -9.63
N LYS A 85 -10.22 -1.98 -8.62
CA LYS A 85 -10.36 -0.57 -8.24
C LYS A 85 -9.08 0.01 -7.64
N PHE A 86 -8.39 -0.77 -6.81
CA PHE A 86 -7.09 -0.38 -6.28
C PHE A 86 -6.12 -0.04 -7.42
N HIS A 87 -6.00 -0.94 -8.38
CA HIS A 87 -5.08 -0.78 -9.50
C HIS A 87 -5.45 0.44 -10.36
N ALA A 88 -6.71 0.54 -10.75
CA ALA A 88 -7.18 1.65 -11.58
C ALA A 88 -7.00 3.00 -10.88
N THR A 89 -7.37 3.09 -9.60
CA THR A 89 -7.21 4.31 -8.81
C THR A 89 -5.74 4.68 -8.64
N ALA A 90 -4.87 3.69 -8.45
CA ALA A 90 -3.44 3.91 -8.34
C ALA A 90 -2.89 4.57 -9.62
N LEU A 91 -3.24 4.03 -10.77
CA LEU A 91 -2.79 4.61 -12.05
C LEU A 91 -3.34 6.02 -12.26
N GLU A 92 -4.59 6.27 -11.89
CA GLU A 92 -5.19 7.60 -11.97
C GLU A 92 -4.47 8.62 -11.10
N ASN A 93 -3.80 8.16 -10.03
CA ASN A 93 -3.10 9.01 -9.08
C ASN A 93 -1.57 8.99 -9.26
N GLY A 94 -1.10 8.53 -10.42
CA GLY A 94 0.30 8.66 -10.81
C GLY A 94 1.18 7.44 -10.61
N ALA A 95 0.61 6.32 -10.17
CA ALA A 95 1.39 5.08 -10.07
C ALA A 95 1.74 4.53 -11.44
N VAL A 96 2.79 3.74 -11.48
CA VAL A 96 3.20 3.01 -12.68
C VAL A 96 2.70 1.58 -12.57
N ASP A 97 2.14 1.06 -13.66
CA ASP A 97 1.68 -0.32 -13.73
C ASP A 97 2.87 -1.29 -13.64
N GLU A 98 2.72 -2.33 -12.82
CA GLU A 98 3.69 -3.43 -12.72
C GLU A 98 3.03 -4.78 -12.97
N GLY A 99 1.76 -4.80 -13.29
CA GLY A 99 1.00 -5.98 -13.61
C GLY A 99 -0.49 -5.75 -13.45
N PHE A 100 -1.23 -5.77 -14.55
CA PHE A 100 -2.69 -5.57 -14.52
C PHE A 100 -3.37 -6.65 -13.71
N PRO A 101 -4.55 -6.35 -13.12
CA PRO A 101 -5.29 -7.34 -12.34
C PRO A 101 -5.56 -8.62 -13.10
N GLY A 102 -5.34 -9.75 -12.45
CA GLY A 102 -5.57 -11.05 -13.04
C GLY A 102 -5.13 -12.19 -12.12
N ILE A 103 -5.48 -13.39 -12.52
CA ILE A 103 -5.07 -14.61 -11.83
C ILE A 103 -3.59 -14.87 -12.09
N ARG A 104 -2.87 -15.26 -11.06
CA ARG A 104 -1.44 -15.61 -11.16
C ARG A 104 -1.24 -17.10 -10.90
N SER A 105 0.02 -17.55 -10.93
CA SER A 105 0.36 -18.98 -10.84
C SER A 105 -0.12 -19.66 -9.57
N ASP A 106 -0.32 -18.94 -8.49
CA ASP A 106 -0.85 -19.51 -7.24
C ASP A 106 -2.38 -19.60 -7.22
N GLY A 107 -3.05 -19.21 -8.30
CA GLY A 107 -4.50 -19.24 -8.42
C GLY A 107 -5.20 -18.02 -7.82
N ASN A 108 -4.48 -17.13 -7.19
CA ASN A 108 -5.06 -15.94 -6.59
C ASN A 108 -5.02 -14.75 -7.55
N TYR A 109 -5.80 -13.72 -7.22
CA TYR A 109 -5.99 -12.55 -8.07
C TYR A 109 -5.15 -11.39 -7.55
N TYR A 110 -4.29 -10.84 -8.40
CA TYR A 110 -3.35 -9.78 -8.02
C TYR A 110 -3.39 -8.62 -9.00
N GLY A 111 -3.08 -7.43 -8.49
CA GLY A 111 -2.74 -6.28 -9.32
C GLY A 111 -1.53 -5.58 -8.70
N TYR A 112 -0.58 -5.17 -9.51
CA TYR A 112 0.71 -4.65 -9.05
C TYR A 112 0.94 -3.24 -9.57
N VAL A 113 1.44 -2.35 -8.69
CA VAL A 113 1.81 -0.99 -9.06
C VAL A 113 3.12 -0.58 -8.39
N ARG A 114 3.76 0.45 -8.95
CA ARG A 114 4.79 1.22 -8.25
C ARG A 114 4.17 2.52 -7.81
N ASP A 115 4.32 2.87 -6.54
CA ASP A 115 3.80 4.13 -6.05
C ASP A 115 4.65 5.31 -6.54
N LEU A 116 4.37 6.51 -6.06
CA LEU A 116 5.05 7.73 -6.54
C LEU A 116 6.54 7.75 -6.24
N ASP A 117 6.99 6.94 -5.30
CA ASP A 117 8.41 6.83 -4.93
C ASP A 117 9.06 5.56 -5.49
N GLY A 118 8.29 4.75 -6.20
CA GLY A 118 8.79 3.51 -6.79
C GLY A 118 8.62 2.27 -5.91
N ASN A 119 7.98 2.38 -4.75
CA ASN A 119 7.70 1.22 -3.91
C ASN A 119 6.71 0.30 -4.61
N LYS A 120 7.02 -0.99 -4.64
CA LYS A 120 6.12 -1.98 -5.26
C LYS A 120 5.04 -2.41 -4.27
N ILE A 121 3.80 -2.14 -4.63
CA ILE A 121 2.63 -2.44 -3.80
C ILE A 121 1.68 -3.28 -4.63
N THR A 122 1.10 -4.30 -4.02
CA THR A 122 0.11 -5.13 -4.70
C THR A 122 -1.12 -5.31 -3.82
N ALA A 123 -2.26 -5.48 -4.45
CA ALA A 123 -3.46 -5.96 -3.78
C ALA A 123 -3.70 -7.39 -4.23
N LYS A 124 -4.07 -8.24 -3.30
CA LYS A 124 -4.27 -9.66 -3.53
C LYS A 124 -5.63 -10.07 -2.99
N CYS A 125 -6.41 -10.75 -3.81
CA CYS A 125 -7.64 -11.40 -3.38
C CYS A 125 -7.45 -12.92 -3.49
N ILE A 126 -7.77 -13.62 -2.41
CA ILE A 126 -7.69 -15.07 -2.42
C ILE A 126 -8.90 -15.60 -3.18
N SER A 127 -8.64 -16.39 -4.23
CA SER A 127 -9.70 -16.99 -5.02
C SER A 127 -10.14 -18.30 -4.38
N ASN A 128 -11.45 -18.50 -4.35
CA ASN A 128 -12.03 -19.76 -3.85
C ASN A 128 -12.46 -20.62 -5.01
#